data_2686cae7ab7c7941820137dbe52810b4
#
_entry.id   2686cae7ab7c7941820137dbe52810b4
#
_cell.length_a   1.000
_cell.length_b   1.000
_cell.length_c   1.000
_cell.angle_alpha   90.00
_cell.angle_beta   90.00
_cell.angle_gamma   90.00
#
_symmetry.space_group_name_H-M   'P 1'
#
loop_
_entity.id
_entity.type
_entity.pdbx_description
1 polymer ?
#
loop_
_entity_poly.entity_id
_entity_poly.type
_entity_poly.pdbx_seq_one_letter_code
_entity_poly.pdbx_strand_id
1 'polypeptide(L)'
;MSPFWLLFVLTGLNLLNYLDRFVLNAVRTPVAESFHVSYGDSGRMFTAFMIGYFLTSPFFGYLGDRFARKWLIAAGIFIWSLGTVLTGFAQSFAVLLAYRVLVGLGEASYATISPSLISDVYGGLKRNNALTIFYVAIPVGSALGYILGGEISHYWGWRHAFIWAGVPGLLLALVLLPFAEPKRGQLDLKAGTELEKPKLSHVTRLFRNGNYQLLIWGYVAYTFAVGAFAFWGPTYFEKIHHLTTQKADRFFGGVLVFAGLVGTLIGGFTATAWQRRTKAGYALMLCCSVLSAAPFALVSFLTNNAALSMGLLAFAMFLLFLSTGPVNTLILETVPVNLRTSAMALSIFMIHLFGDMWSPEIVGRLADAMGGNLRKAVLILPCVMSLAGFLWLWLALRALKLNRIQERT
;
A
#
# COMPACT_ATOMS: atom_id res chain seq x y z
N MET A 1 -25.53 10.50 2.93
CA MET A 1 -24.28 11.25 2.63
C MET A 1 -24.04 11.20 1.14
N SER A 2 -23.57 12.30 0.53
CA SER A 2 -23.21 12.23 -0.90
C SER A 2 -21.94 11.37 -1.07
N PRO A 3 -21.78 10.66 -2.20
CA PRO A 3 -20.56 9.89 -2.50
C PRO A 3 -19.28 10.74 -2.38
N PHE A 4 -19.34 12.01 -2.75
CA PHE A 4 -18.21 12.94 -2.66
C PHE A 4 -17.72 13.12 -1.20
N TRP A 5 -18.62 13.37 -0.26
CA TRP A 5 -18.24 13.54 1.15
C TRP A 5 -17.66 12.28 1.76
N LEU A 6 -18.20 11.10 1.41
CA LEU A 6 -17.62 9.83 1.86
C LEU A 6 -16.17 9.67 1.35
N LEU A 7 -15.95 9.90 0.06
CA LEU A 7 -14.61 9.82 -0.53
C LEU A 7 -13.67 10.84 0.11
N PHE A 8 -14.11 12.08 0.31
CA PHE A 8 -13.33 13.14 0.93
C PHE A 8 -12.88 12.76 2.35
N VAL A 9 -13.81 12.31 3.19
CA VAL A 9 -13.50 11.90 4.58
C VAL A 9 -12.58 10.68 4.60
N LEU A 10 -12.86 9.65 3.77
CA LEU A 10 -11.99 8.48 3.71
C LEU A 10 -10.61 8.83 3.15
N THR A 11 -10.50 9.71 2.17
CA THR A 11 -9.19 10.17 1.65
C THR A 11 -8.41 10.95 2.70
N GLY A 12 -9.08 11.84 3.46
CA GLY A 12 -8.47 12.56 4.58
C GLY A 12 -7.96 11.63 5.69
N LEU A 13 -8.76 10.62 6.04
CA LEU A 13 -8.34 9.58 6.99
C LEU A 13 -7.16 8.76 6.46
N ASN A 14 -7.11 8.46 5.15
CA ASN A 14 -6.00 7.76 4.54
C ASN A 14 -4.70 8.60 4.58
N LEU A 15 -4.84 9.90 4.39
CA LEU A 15 -3.72 10.85 4.53
C LEU A 15 -3.17 10.83 5.95
N LEU A 16 -4.03 10.91 6.98
CA LEU A 16 -3.60 10.84 8.38
C LEU A 16 -2.99 9.47 8.73
N ASN A 17 -3.54 8.38 8.20
CA ASN A 17 -3.01 7.04 8.39
C ASN A 17 -1.55 6.94 7.91
N TYR A 18 -1.27 7.44 6.70
CA TYR A 18 0.09 7.43 6.16
C TYR A 18 1.00 8.48 6.81
N LEU A 19 0.46 9.63 7.21
CA LEU A 19 1.21 10.61 7.99
C LEU A 19 1.70 9.99 9.30
N ASP A 20 0.82 9.34 10.07
CA ASP A 20 1.13 8.65 11.32
C ASP A 20 2.20 7.57 11.14
N ARG A 21 2.05 6.74 10.10
CA ARG A 21 3.01 5.68 9.77
C ARG A 21 4.42 6.22 9.50
N PHE A 22 4.53 7.37 8.83
CA PHE A 22 5.81 7.94 8.42
C PHE A 22 6.43 8.90 9.44
N VAL A 23 5.67 9.39 10.43
CA VAL A 23 6.23 10.09 11.60
C VAL A 23 7.30 9.23 12.29
N LEU A 24 7.05 7.92 12.46
CA LEU A 24 8.02 7.00 13.04
C LEU A 24 9.38 7.02 12.32
N ASN A 25 9.35 7.05 10.99
CA ASN A 25 10.58 7.07 10.18
C ASN A 25 11.36 8.37 10.39
N ALA A 26 10.67 9.50 10.52
CA ALA A 26 11.28 10.81 10.79
C ALA A 26 11.96 10.88 12.16
N VAL A 27 11.38 10.22 13.18
CA VAL A 27 11.85 10.29 14.57
C VAL A 27 12.63 9.06 15.04
N ARG A 28 12.96 8.13 14.12
CA ARG A 28 13.60 6.85 14.47
C ARG A 28 14.90 7.03 15.26
N THR A 29 15.75 7.95 14.83
CA THR A 29 17.06 8.21 15.48
C THR A 29 16.88 8.73 16.90
N PRO A 30 16.15 9.83 17.17
CA PRO A 30 15.98 10.30 18.54
C PRO A 30 15.24 9.29 19.44
N VAL A 31 14.36 8.45 18.90
CA VAL A 31 13.75 7.34 19.66
C VAL A 31 14.80 6.30 20.05
N ALA A 32 15.65 5.87 19.10
CA ALA A 32 16.70 4.89 19.35
C ALA A 32 17.70 5.39 20.41
N GLU A 33 18.10 6.64 20.32
CA GLU A 33 18.98 7.31 21.32
C GLU A 33 18.33 7.38 22.69
N SER A 34 17.06 7.76 22.77
CA SER A 34 16.31 7.91 24.03
C SER A 34 16.17 6.60 24.81
N PHE A 35 16.10 5.47 24.11
CA PHE A 35 16.00 4.12 24.72
C PHE A 35 17.32 3.35 24.71
N HIS A 36 18.42 3.96 24.25
CA HIS A 36 19.74 3.32 24.14
C HIS A 36 19.71 1.99 23.35
N VAL A 37 18.90 1.92 22.29
CA VAL A 37 18.79 0.73 21.44
C VAL A 37 19.63 0.89 20.17
N SER A 38 20.12 -0.23 19.65
CA SER A 38 20.90 -0.25 18.42
C SER A 38 20.07 0.22 17.20
N TYR A 39 20.74 0.64 16.14
CA TYR A 39 20.08 0.96 14.86
C TYR A 39 19.31 -0.23 14.29
N GLY A 40 19.85 -1.46 14.45
CA GLY A 40 19.18 -2.69 14.04
C GLY A 40 17.92 -2.95 14.87
N ASP A 41 17.99 -2.78 16.20
CA ASP A 41 16.83 -2.94 17.08
C ASP A 41 15.76 -1.90 16.82
N SER A 42 16.11 -0.69 16.39
CA SER A 42 15.12 0.35 16.02
C SER A 42 14.21 -0.11 14.87
N GLY A 43 14.68 -1.00 14.01
CA GLY A 43 13.86 -1.61 12.95
C GLY A 43 12.69 -2.43 13.49
N ARG A 44 12.80 -2.96 14.72
CA ARG A 44 11.71 -3.70 15.39
C ARG A 44 10.45 -2.87 15.57
N MET A 45 10.55 -1.54 15.60
CA MET A 45 9.38 -0.65 15.65
C MET A 45 8.48 -0.81 14.42
N PHE A 46 9.08 -0.93 13.24
CA PHE A 46 8.35 -1.19 12.00
C PHE A 46 7.83 -2.64 11.96
N THR A 47 8.66 -3.60 12.36
CA THR A 47 8.26 -5.01 12.41
C THR A 47 7.07 -5.24 13.36
N ALA A 48 7.08 -4.62 14.55
CA ALA A 48 5.97 -4.71 15.50
C ALA A 48 4.67 -4.16 14.92
N PHE A 49 4.73 -3.01 14.25
CA PHE A 49 3.60 -2.46 13.52
C PHE A 49 3.10 -3.43 12.43
N MET A 50 3.99 -3.95 11.60
CA MET A 50 3.64 -4.86 10.51
C MET A 50 2.99 -6.16 11.02
N ILE A 51 3.47 -6.73 12.12
CA ILE A 51 2.86 -7.91 12.76
C ILE A 51 1.40 -7.61 13.13
N GLY A 52 1.13 -6.49 13.82
CA GLY A 52 -0.24 -6.07 14.13
C GLY A 52 -1.10 -5.90 12.89
N TYR A 53 -0.54 -5.28 11.85
CA TYR A 53 -1.24 -4.91 10.62
C TYR A 53 -1.64 -6.14 9.77
N PHE A 54 -0.67 -6.97 9.36
CA PHE A 54 -0.98 -8.04 8.42
C PHE A 54 -1.68 -9.24 9.08
N LEU A 55 -1.37 -9.57 10.35
CA LEU A 55 -2.04 -10.68 11.04
C LEU A 55 -3.53 -10.40 11.29
N THR A 56 -3.89 -9.14 11.55
CA THR A 56 -5.27 -8.78 11.84
C THR A 56 -6.09 -8.44 10.59
N SER A 57 -5.45 -8.16 9.45
CA SER A 57 -6.12 -7.83 8.19
C SER A 57 -7.16 -8.88 7.76
N PRO A 58 -6.89 -10.20 7.73
CA PRO A 58 -7.88 -11.20 7.35
C PRO A 58 -9.09 -11.23 8.29
N PHE A 59 -8.86 -10.98 9.59
CA PHE A 59 -9.91 -10.90 10.60
C PHE A 59 -10.85 -9.72 10.33
N PHE A 60 -10.31 -8.51 10.12
CA PHE A 60 -11.11 -7.35 9.76
C PHE A 60 -11.78 -7.48 8.39
N GLY A 61 -11.17 -8.18 7.45
CA GLY A 61 -11.79 -8.51 6.18
C GLY A 61 -13.07 -9.31 6.36
N TYR A 62 -13.01 -10.39 7.13
CA TYR A 62 -14.16 -11.23 7.43
C TYR A 62 -15.25 -10.49 8.21
N LEU A 63 -14.86 -9.74 9.24
CA LEU A 63 -15.81 -8.91 10.01
C LEU A 63 -16.44 -7.83 9.13
N GLY A 64 -15.65 -7.17 8.29
CA GLY A 64 -16.11 -6.11 7.39
C GLY A 64 -17.12 -6.59 6.36
N ASP A 65 -17.10 -7.85 5.96
CA ASP A 65 -18.12 -8.44 5.08
C ASP A 65 -19.40 -8.86 5.83
N ARG A 66 -19.36 -9.02 7.17
CA ARG A 66 -20.52 -9.47 7.99
C ARG A 66 -21.22 -8.39 8.80
N PHE A 67 -20.45 -7.45 9.33
CA PHE A 67 -20.93 -6.43 10.27
C PHE A 67 -20.93 -5.03 9.65
N ALA A 68 -21.50 -4.08 10.34
CA ALA A 68 -21.52 -2.68 9.92
C ALA A 68 -20.08 -2.12 9.89
N ARG A 69 -19.63 -1.78 8.68
CA ARG A 69 -18.24 -1.38 8.39
C ARG A 69 -17.85 -0.06 9.05
N LYS A 70 -18.80 0.86 9.18
CA LYS A 70 -18.52 2.16 9.81
C LYS A 70 -18.02 2.00 11.25
N TRP A 71 -18.60 1.06 12.02
CA TRP A 71 -18.17 0.82 13.40
C TRP A 71 -16.80 0.17 13.49
N LEU A 72 -16.48 -0.75 12.57
CA LEU A 72 -15.18 -1.38 12.49
C LEU A 72 -14.10 -0.36 12.11
N ILE A 73 -14.38 0.53 11.16
CA ILE A 73 -13.48 1.62 10.78
C ILE A 73 -13.30 2.59 11.95
N ALA A 74 -14.39 3.06 12.57
CA ALA A 74 -14.30 4.02 13.68
C ALA A 74 -13.52 3.44 14.87
N ALA A 75 -13.77 2.17 15.23
CA ALA A 75 -13.00 1.47 16.27
C ALA A 75 -11.53 1.34 15.87
N GLY A 76 -11.22 0.99 14.61
CA GLY A 76 -9.85 0.91 14.13
C GLY A 76 -9.13 2.25 14.18
N ILE A 77 -9.78 3.33 13.73
CA ILE A 77 -9.22 4.70 13.80
C ILE A 77 -8.94 5.06 15.26
N PHE A 78 -9.88 4.81 16.15
CA PHE A 78 -9.68 5.07 17.58
C PHE A 78 -8.48 4.28 18.14
N ILE A 79 -8.39 2.98 17.82
CA ILE A 79 -7.32 2.09 18.30
C ILE A 79 -5.96 2.57 17.79
N TRP A 80 -5.80 2.81 16.48
CA TRP A 80 -4.49 3.23 15.97
C TRP A 80 -4.08 4.61 16.48
N SER A 81 -5.02 5.56 16.50
CA SER A 81 -4.75 6.92 16.97
C SER A 81 -4.39 6.96 18.45
N LEU A 82 -5.10 6.15 19.27
CA LEU A 82 -4.76 5.96 20.67
C LEU A 82 -3.36 5.32 20.82
N GLY A 83 -3.07 4.26 20.04
CA GLY A 83 -1.75 3.62 20.02
C GLY A 83 -0.63 4.59 19.65
N THR A 84 -0.89 5.49 18.69
CA THR A 84 0.06 6.53 18.30
C THR A 84 0.26 7.56 19.41
N VAL A 85 -0.80 8.07 20.00
CA VAL A 85 -0.69 9.00 21.17
C VAL A 85 0.08 8.32 22.31
N LEU A 86 -0.27 7.07 22.66
CA LEU A 86 0.40 6.30 23.72
C LEU A 86 1.87 6.04 23.41
N THR A 87 2.27 5.93 22.13
CA THR A 87 3.68 5.83 21.73
C THR A 87 4.49 7.03 22.23
N GLY A 88 3.91 8.23 22.23
CA GLY A 88 4.54 9.43 22.79
C GLY A 88 4.75 9.39 24.32
N PHE A 89 3.99 8.56 25.04
CA PHE A 89 4.11 8.37 26.49
C PHE A 89 4.90 7.12 26.88
N ALA A 90 5.45 6.36 25.92
CA ALA A 90 6.20 5.14 26.20
C ALA A 90 7.42 5.43 27.08
N GLN A 91 7.55 4.67 28.18
CA GLN A 91 8.66 4.78 29.14
C GLN A 91 9.75 3.69 28.90
N SER A 92 9.46 2.66 28.12
CA SER A 92 10.41 1.66 27.70
C SER A 92 10.23 1.30 26.24
N PHE A 93 11.29 0.76 25.62
CA PHE A 93 11.24 0.33 24.22
C PHE A 93 10.25 -0.81 24.00
N ALA A 94 10.12 -1.73 24.95
CA ALA A 94 9.14 -2.83 24.89
C ALA A 94 7.69 -2.32 24.88
N VAL A 95 7.37 -1.31 25.71
CA VAL A 95 6.04 -0.67 25.73
C VAL A 95 5.78 0.06 24.41
N LEU A 96 6.79 0.75 23.87
CA LEU A 96 6.69 1.38 22.55
C LEU A 96 6.35 0.34 21.48
N LEU A 97 7.05 -0.81 21.44
CA LEU A 97 6.76 -1.88 20.50
C LEU A 97 5.32 -2.41 20.64
N ALA A 98 4.83 -2.57 21.87
CA ALA A 98 3.44 -2.98 22.10
C ALA A 98 2.43 -1.97 21.53
N TYR A 99 2.68 -0.68 21.70
CA TYR A 99 1.84 0.36 21.09
C TYR A 99 1.94 0.35 19.56
N ARG A 100 3.09 0.04 18.97
CA ARG A 100 3.22 -0.12 17.51
C ARG A 100 2.40 -1.30 16.97
N VAL A 101 2.32 -2.42 17.71
CA VAL A 101 1.41 -3.53 17.36
C VAL A 101 -0.04 -3.05 17.39
N LEU A 102 -0.43 -2.27 18.41
CA LEU A 102 -1.78 -1.72 18.53
C LEU A 102 -2.12 -0.78 17.38
N VAL A 103 -1.17 0.07 16.96
CA VAL A 103 -1.33 0.93 15.77
C VAL A 103 -1.59 0.07 14.53
N GLY A 104 -0.76 -0.95 14.29
CA GLY A 104 -0.92 -1.85 13.14
C GLY A 104 -2.28 -2.55 13.12
N LEU A 105 -2.75 -3.02 14.27
CA LEU A 105 -4.07 -3.64 14.42
C LEU A 105 -5.19 -2.67 14.01
N GLY A 106 -5.16 -1.43 14.50
CA GLY A 106 -6.18 -0.43 14.15
C GLY A 106 -6.18 -0.06 12.67
N GLU A 107 -4.99 0.17 12.09
CA GLU A 107 -4.84 0.52 10.68
C GLU A 107 -5.31 -0.58 9.74
N ALA A 108 -5.14 -1.85 10.12
CA ALA A 108 -5.60 -2.99 9.31
C ALA A 108 -7.10 -2.94 9.03
N SER A 109 -7.92 -2.53 10.01
CA SER A 109 -9.37 -2.41 9.82
C SER A 109 -9.72 -1.38 8.75
N TYR A 110 -9.07 -0.23 8.80
CA TYR A 110 -9.28 0.87 7.88
C TYR A 110 -8.87 0.51 6.45
N ALA A 111 -7.65 0.02 6.28
CA ALA A 111 -7.09 -0.30 4.97
C ALA A 111 -7.86 -1.40 4.23
N THR A 112 -8.41 -2.38 4.97
CA THR A 112 -9.17 -3.48 4.38
C THR A 112 -10.60 -3.07 4.01
N ILE A 113 -11.24 -2.22 4.82
CA ILE A 113 -12.67 -1.93 4.70
C ILE A 113 -12.94 -0.71 3.80
N SER A 114 -12.12 0.34 3.87
CA SER A 114 -12.39 1.60 3.17
C SER A 114 -12.51 1.47 1.65
N PRO A 115 -11.67 0.70 0.93
CA PRO A 115 -11.83 0.53 -0.51
C PRO A 115 -13.15 -0.15 -0.88
N SER A 116 -13.64 -1.08 -0.05
CA SER A 116 -14.94 -1.73 -0.30
C SER A 116 -16.10 -0.76 -0.12
N LEU A 117 -16.05 0.16 0.87
CA LEU A 117 -17.03 1.23 1.04
C LEU A 117 -17.07 2.17 -0.17
N ILE A 118 -15.90 2.59 -0.66
CA ILE A 118 -15.79 3.44 -1.86
C ILE A 118 -16.40 2.71 -3.06
N SER A 119 -16.17 1.40 -3.20
CA SER A 119 -16.69 0.63 -4.32
C SER A 119 -18.21 0.51 -4.33
N ASP A 120 -18.88 0.65 -3.18
CA ASP A 120 -20.35 0.59 -3.07
C ASP A 120 -21.04 1.90 -3.50
N VAL A 121 -20.32 3.04 -3.44
CA VAL A 121 -20.85 4.35 -3.83
C VAL A 121 -20.32 4.85 -5.18
N TYR A 122 -19.29 4.21 -5.70
CA TYR A 122 -18.74 4.49 -7.03
C TYR A 122 -18.72 3.20 -7.84
N GLY A 123 -19.62 3.09 -8.82
CA GLY A 123 -19.73 1.93 -9.71
C GLY A 123 -19.00 2.09 -11.03
N GLY A 124 -18.74 0.98 -11.71
CA GLY A 124 -18.15 0.95 -13.05
C GLY A 124 -16.82 1.71 -13.11
N LEU A 125 -16.64 2.50 -14.17
CA LEU A 125 -15.40 3.25 -14.41
C LEU A 125 -15.10 4.34 -13.37
N LYS A 126 -16.14 4.86 -12.69
CA LYS A 126 -15.95 5.88 -11.63
C LYS A 126 -15.28 5.30 -10.39
N ARG A 127 -15.37 3.98 -10.16
CA ARG A 127 -14.74 3.28 -9.04
C ARG A 127 -13.23 3.44 -9.05
N ASN A 128 -12.59 3.16 -10.19
CA ASN A 128 -11.14 3.30 -10.30
C ASN A 128 -10.66 4.73 -10.06
N ASN A 129 -11.37 5.73 -10.59
CA ASN A 129 -11.00 7.13 -10.37
C ASN A 129 -11.14 7.51 -8.89
N ALA A 130 -12.20 7.07 -8.21
CA ALA A 130 -12.40 7.30 -6.78
C ALA A 130 -11.30 6.62 -5.94
N LEU A 131 -10.96 5.36 -6.23
CA LEU A 131 -9.86 4.66 -5.57
C LEU A 131 -8.50 5.32 -5.87
N THR A 132 -8.29 5.81 -7.08
CA THR A 132 -7.08 6.57 -7.44
C THR A 132 -6.93 7.81 -6.56
N ILE A 133 -8.00 8.61 -6.39
CA ILE A 133 -8.01 9.78 -5.50
C ILE A 133 -7.75 9.37 -4.05
N PHE A 134 -8.38 8.28 -3.59
CA PHE A 134 -8.16 7.73 -2.26
C PHE A 134 -6.70 7.35 -2.02
N TYR A 135 -6.06 6.69 -2.97
CA TYR A 135 -4.68 6.23 -2.84
C TYR A 135 -3.62 7.32 -3.06
N VAL A 136 -3.97 8.45 -3.66
CA VAL A 136 -3.09 9.65 -3.71
C VAL A 136 -2.75 10.16 -2.30
N ALA A 137 -3.59 9.90 -1.31
CA ALA A 137 -3.30 10.22 0.08
C ALA A 137 -2.01 9.53 0.61
N ILE A 138 -1.60 8.40 0.01
CA ILE A 138 -0.38 7.65 0.42
C ILE A 138 0.89 8.50 0.28
N PRO A 139 1.30 8.93 -0.94
CA PRO A 139 2.53 9.71 -1.09
C PRO A 139 2.44 11.07 -0.39
N VAL A 140 1.27 11.70 -0.36
CA VAL A 140 1.08 13.00 0.30
C VAL A 140 1.19 12.86 1.82
N GLY A 141 0.48 11.90 2.41
CA GLY A 141 0.52 11.61 3.84
C GLY A 141 1.92 11.20 4.30
N SER A 142 2.61 10.37 3.51
CA SER A 142 3.98 9.96 3.78
C SER A 142 4.94 11.16 3.83
N ALA A 143 4.86 12.06 2.85
CA ALA A 143 5.69 13.28 2.83
C ALA A 143 5.40 14.18 4.03
N LEU A 144 4.12 14.39 4.33
CA LEU A 144 3.72 15.19 5.51
C LEU A 144 4.19 14.54 6.80
N GLY A 145 4.14 13.21 6.92
CA GLY A 145 4.64 12.47 8.08
C GLY A 145 6.13 12.69 8.32
N TYR A 146 6.94 12.66 7.27
CA TYR A 146 8.37 12.98 7.34
C TYR A 146 8.60 14.44 7.76
N ILE A 147 7.96 15.38 7.08
CA ILE A 147 8.18 16.81 7.31
C ILE A 147 7.70 17.21 8.71
N LEU A 148 6.43 16.95 9.02
CA LEU A 148 5.84 17.36 10.31
C LEU A 148 6.46 16.59 11.47
N GLY A 149 6.72 15.27 11.29
CA GLY A 149 7.39 14.46 12.31
C GLY A 149 8.78 14.98 12.64
N GLY A 150 9.56 15.34 11.63
CA GLY A 150 10.90 15.92 11.79
C GLY A 150 10.87 17.28 12.47
N GLU A 151 10.04 18.21 11.99
CA GLU A 151 9.91 19.56 12.55
C GLU A 151 9.42 19.54 14.02
N ILE A 152 8.36 18.78 14.29
CA ILE A 152 7.83 18.67 15.66
C ILE A 152 8.88 18.03 16.58
N SER A 153 9.58 17.01 16.11
CA SER A 153 10.63 16.36 16.88
C SER A 153 11.80 17.29 17.18
N HIS A 154 12.16 18.14 16.24
CA HIS A 154 13.25 19.12 16.42
C HIS A 154 12.93 20.17 17.50
N TYR A 155 11.70 20.73 17.49
CA TYR A 155 11.34 21.81 18.42
C TYR A 155 10.80 21.32 19.76
N TRP A 156 10.07 20.20 19.79
CA TRP A 156 9.35 19.73 20.99
C TRP A 156 9.71 18.29 21.41
N GLY A 157 10.61 17.64 20.68
CA GLY A 157 11.02 16.27 20.93
C GLY A 157 10.09 15.24 20.27
N TRP A 158 10.64 14.04 20.06
CA TRP A 158 9.99 12.95 19.32
C TRP A 158 8.64 12.49 19.92
N ARG A 159 8.48 12.60 21.24
CA ARG A 159 7.24 12.25 21.93
C ARG A 159 6.05 13.08 21.46
N HIS A 160 6.25 14.37 21.29
CA HIS A 160 5.22 15.29 20.79
C HIS A 160 4.85 14.99 19.32
N ALA A 161 5.80 14.51 18.50
CA ALA A 161 5.50 14.14 17.13
C ALA A 161 4.42 13.04 17.06
N PHE A 162 4.49 12.03 17.93
CA PHE A 162 3.45 11.00 18.01
C PHE A 162 2.12 11.52 18.60
N ILE A 163 2.17 12.35 19.62
CA ILE A 163 0.95 12.93 20.21
C ILE A 163 0.19 13.76 19.17
N TRP A 164 0.90 14.66 18.48
CA TRP A 164 0.29 15.52 17.46
C TRP A 164 -0.18 14.73 16.22
N ALA A 165 0.46 13.62 15.86
CA ALA A 165 0.02 12.77 14.77
C ALA A 165 -1.27 12.00 15.13
N GLY A 166 -1.38 11.49 16.36
CA GLY A 166 -2.52 10.66 16.76
C GLY A 166 -3.77 11.44 17.14
N VAL A 167 -3.65 12.63 17.73
CA VAL A 167 -4.83 13.42 18.19
C VAL A 167 -5.85 13.72 17.08
N PRO A 168 -5.46 14.15 15.86
CA PRO A 168 -6.43 14.40 14.78
C PRO A 168 -7.25 13.18 14.43
N GLY A 169 -6.66 11.97 14.45
CA GLY A 169 -7.35 10.73 14.17
C GLY A 169 -8.43 10.40 15.22
N LEU A 170 -8.16 10.65 16.52
CA LEU A 170 -9.18 10.47 17.58
C LEU A 170 -10.40 11.37 17.34
N LEU A 171 -10.19 12.61 16.92
CA LEU A 171 -11.28 13.54 16.60
C LEU A 171 -12.06 13.08 15.37
N LEU A 172 -11.36 12.63 14.32
CA LEU A 172 -12.00 12.16 13.08
C LEU A 172 -12.74 10.83 13.25
N ALA A 173 -12.35 9.97 14.21
CA ALA A 173 -13.11 8.78 14.55
C ALA A 173 -14.56 9.15 14.96
N LEU A 174 -14.72 10.24 15.71
CA LEU A 174 -16.04 10.75 16.12
C LEU A 174 -16.84 11.31 14.93
N VAL A 175 -16.18 11.93 13.97
CA VAL A 175 -16.82 12.50 12.76
C VAL A 175 -17.46 11.42 11.89
N LEU A 176 -16.97 10.18 11.92
CA LEU A 176 -17.56 9.07 11.16
C LEU A 176 -18.86 8.53 11.76
N LEU A 177 -19.08 8.70 13.06
CA LEU A 177 -20.22 8.09 13.77
C LEU A 177 -21.61 8.51 13.23
N PRO A 178 -21.88 9.79 12.91
CA PRO A 178 -23.16 10.20 12.40
C PRO A 178 -23.45 9.77 10.96
N PHE A 179 -22.42 9.30 10.20
CA PHE A 179 -22.62 8.95 8.81
C PHE A 179 -23.40 7.64 8.64
N ALA A 180 -24.40 7.67 7.76
CA ALA A 180 -25.10 6.46 7.35
C ALA A 180 -24.19 5.58 6.48
N GLU A 181 -24.13 4.28 6.79
CA GLU A 181 -23.37 3.33 6.00
C GLU A 181 -24.05 3.08 4.64
N PRO A 182 -23.33 3.12 3.52
CA PRO A 182 -23.85 2.76 2.20
C PRO A 182 -24.30 1.30 2.17
N LYS A 183 -25.38 1.00 1.46
CA LYS A 183 -25.79 -0.38 1.21
C LYS A 183 -24.72 -1.10 0.39
N ARG A 184 -24.41 -2.33 0.78
CA ARG A 184 -23.40 -3.15 0.08
C ARG A 184 -23.84 -3.44 -1.33
N GLY A 185 -22.95 -3.19 -2.29
CA GLY A 185 -23.19 -3.47 -3.69
C GLY A 185 -24.33 -2.70 -4.32
N GLN A 186 -24.75 -1.56 -3.72
CA GLN A 186 -25.92 -0.80 -4.19
C GLN A 186 -25.87 -0.40 -5.67
N LEU A 187 -24.67 -0.34 -6.27
CA LEU A 187 -24.46 0.01 -7.68
C LEU A 187 -24.17 -1.22 -8.57
N ASP A 188 -23.90 -2.37 -8.00
CA ASP A 188 -23.53 -3.58 -8.72
C ASP A 188 -24.63 -4.64 -8.73
N LEU A 189 -25.59 -4.56 -7.77
CA LEU A 189 -26.66 -5.52 -7.59
C LEU A 189 -27.99 -4.95 -8.10
N LYS A 190 -28.85 -5.85 -8.60
CA LYS A 190 -30.24 -5.48 -8.91
C LYS A 190 -30.99 -5.12 -7.63
N ALA A 191 -31.92 -4.18 -7.71
CA ALA A 191 -32.78 -3.79 -6.60
C ALA A 191 -33.50 -5.02 -6.01
N GLY A 192 -33.45 -5.18 -4.69
CA GLY A 192 -34.07 -6.31 -4.00
C GLY A 192 -33.21 -7.57 -3.87
N THR A 193 -31.98 -7.58 -4.41
CA THR A 193 -31.09 -8.73 -4.20
C THR A 193 -30.57 -8.72 -2.77
N GLU A 194 -30.90 -9.75 -2.00
CA GLU A 194 -30.30 -9.98 -0.69
C GLU A 194 -28.93 -10.61 -0.82
N LEU A 195 -27.95 -10.00 -0.15
CA LEU A 195 -26.59 -10.55 -0.09
C LEU A 195 -26.51 -11.63 1.00
N GLU A 196 -26.19 -12.84 0.59
CA GLU A 196 -25.84 -13.89 1.54
C GLU A 196 -24.63 -13.46 2.39
N LYS A 197 -24.73 -13.59 3.71
CA LYS A 197 -23.59 -13.33 4.61
C LYS A 197 -22.47 -14.33 4.31
N PRO A 198 -21.24 -13.87 4.10
CA PRO A 198 -20.15 -14.78 3.75
C PRO A 198 -19.85 -15.75 4.89
N LYS A 199 -19.70 -17.02 4.53
CA LYS A 199 -19.14 -18.07 5.39
C LYS A 199 -17.63 -18.11 5.20
N LEU A 200 -16.89 -18.64 6.17
CA LEU A 200 -15.44 -18.81 6.02
C LEU A 200 -15.07 -19.65 4.80
N SER A 201 -15.91 -20.64 4.47
CA SER A 201 -15.76 -21.45 3.25
C SER A 201 -15.87 -20.63 1.95
N HIS A 202 -16.56 -19.49 1.95
CA HIS A 202 -16.61 -18.61 0.79
C HIS A 202 -15.29 -17.84 0.62
N VAL A 203 -14.68 -17.41 1.73
CA VAL A 203 -13.37 -16.76 1.72
C VAL A 203 -12.28 -17.72 1.20
N THR A 204 -12.31 -19.00 1.64
CA THR A 204 -11.35 -20.00 1.16
C THR A 204 -11.49 -20.30 -0.34
N ARG A 205 -12.67 -20.06 -0.95
CA ARG A 205 -12.85 -20.17 -2.42
C ARG A 205 -12.04 -19.13 -3.20
N LEU A 206 -11.61 -18.01 -2.58
CA LEU A 206 -10.73 -17.03 -3.22
C LEU A 206 -9.40 -17.67 -3.65
N PHE A 207 -8.91 -18.66 -2.88
CA PHE A 207 -7.72 -19.43 -3.25
C PHE A 207 -7.91 -20.31 -4.49
N ARG A 208 -9.16 -20.64 -4.86
CA ARG A 208 -9.50 -21.40 -6.07
C ARG A 208 -9.86 -20.50 -7.27
N ASN A 209 -10.03 -19.19 -7.06
CA ASN A 209 -10.31 -18.25 -8.15
C ASN A 209 -9.01 -17.94 -8.89
N GLY A 210 -8.81 -18.56 -10.06
CA GLY A 210 -7.57 -18.43 -10.83
C GLY A 210 -7.26 -17.01 -11.29
N ASN A 211 -8.25 -16.15 -11.53
CA ASN A 211 -8.01 -14.74 -11.88
C ASN A 211 -7.56 -13.95 -10.65
N TYR A 212 -8.19 -14.21 -9.49
CA TYR A 212 -7.76 -13.60 -8.23
C TYR A 212 -6.33 -14.02 -7.86
N GLN A 213 -5.98 -15.31 -8.04
CA GLN A 213 -4.62 -15.80 -7.76
C GLN A 213 -3.57 -15.16 -8.68
N LEU A 214 -3.82 -15.06 -9.98
CA LEU A 214 -2.91 -14.36 -10.90
C LEU A 214 -2.72 -12.90 -10.52
N LEU A 215 -3.81 -12.23 -10.12
CA LEU A 215 -3.76 -10.84 -9.68
C LEU A 215 -2.92 -10.68 -8.41
N ILE A 216 -3.16 -11.52 -7.40
CA ILE A 216 -2.51 -11.41 -6.09
C ILE A 216 -1.04 -11.81 -6.14
N TRP A 217 -0.68 -12.91 -6.82
CA TRP A 217 0.73 -13.29 -6.94
C TRP A 217 1.53 -12.29 -7.78
N GLY A 218 0.91 -11.69 -8.81
CA GLY A 218 1.50 -10.55 -9.50
C GLY A 218 1.71 -9.36 -8.56
N TYR A 219 0.74 -9.09 -7.66
CA TYR A 219 0.84 -8.01 -6.68
C TYR A 219 1.90 -8.30 -5.59
N VAL A 220 2.04 -9.55 -5.15
CA VAL A 220 3.13 -10.00 -4.26
C VAL A 220 4.50 -9.73 -4.90
N ALA A 221 4.70 -10.15 -6.14
CA ALA A 221 5.96 -9.92 -6.85
C ALA A 221 6.24 -8.42 -7.06
N TYR A 222 5.20 -7.64 -7.38
CA TYR A 222 5.29 -6.18 -7.48
C TYR A 222 5.72 -5.55 -6.15
N THR A 223 5.05 -5.90 -5.04
CA THR A 223 5.37 -5.33 -3.71
C THR A 223 6.71 -5.78 -3.20
N PHE A 224 7.16 -7.00 -3.53
CA PHE A 224 8.52 -7.44 -3.27
C PHE A 224 9.55 -6.47 -3.88
N ALA A 225 9.38 -6.13 -5.15
CA ALA A 225 10.29 -5.21 -5.83
C ALA A 225 10.24 -3.80 -5.23
N VAL A 226 9.03 -3.25 -5.02
CA VAL A 226 8.83 -1.91 -4.46
C VAL A 226 9.37 -1.80 -3.03
N GLY A 227 9.15 -2.80 -2.19
CA GLY A 227 9.67 -2.85 -0.81
C GLY A 227 11.19 -2.87 -0.76
N ALA A 228 11.83 -3.70 -1.60
CA ALA A 228 13.27 -3.73 -1.70
C ALA A 228 13.86 -2.44 -2.30
N PHE A 229 13.20 -1.80 -3.27
CA PHE A 229 13.60 -0.48 -3.78
C PHE A 229 13.54 0.59 -2.69
N ALA A 230 12.47 0.59 -1.90
CA ALA A 230 12.33 1.55 -0.81
C ALA A 230 13.42 1.39 0.25
N PHE A 231 13.84 0.16 0.54
CA PHE A 231 14.85 -0.13 1.55
C PHE A 231 16.29 0.06 1.03
N TRP A 232 16.62 -0.52 -0.13
CA TRP A 232 17.98 -0.56 -0.65
C TRP A 232 18.34 0.61 -1.56
N GLY A 233 17.37 1.37 -2.05
CA GLY A 233 17.59 2.46 -2.99
C GLY A 233 18.59 3.50 -2.51
N PRO A 234 18.42 4.13 -1.34
CA PRO A 234 19.40 5.08 -0.80
C PRO A 234 20.79 4.46 -0.66
N THR A 235 20.88 3.29 -0.02
CA THR A 235 22.15 2.57 0.19
C THR A 235 22.84 2.18 -1.13
N TYR A 236 22.07 1.86 -2.16
CA TYR A 236 22.62 1.58 -3.49
C TYR A 236 23.33 2.80 -4.06
N PHE A 237 22.74 3.99 -3.99
CA PHE A 237 23.37 5.21 -4.48
C PHE A 237 24.56 5.65 -3.64
N GLU A 238 24.54 5.42 -2.34
CA GLU A 238 25.68 5.67 -1.46
C GLU A 238 26.87 4.76 -1.80
N LYS A 239 26.65 3.44 -1.82
CA LYS A 239 27.74 2.46 -1.97
C LYS A 239 28.24 2.33 -3.39
N ILE A 240 27.37 2.44 -4.40
CA ILE A 240 27.72 2.17 -5.80
C ILE A 240 28.07 3.45 -6.56
N HIS A 241 27.36 4.53 -6.28
CA HIS A 241 27.57 5.82 -6.97
C HIS A 241 28.27 6.85 -6.07
N HIS A 242 28.68 6.48 -4.85
CA HIS A 242 29.43 7.32 -3.91
C HIS A 242 28.75 8.66 -3.61
N LEU A 243 27.41 8.68 -3.60
CA LEU A 243 26.64 9.84 -3.16
C LEU A 243 26.71 9.96 -1.63
N THR A 244 26.63 11.18 -1.13
CA THR A 244 26.43 11.38 0.32
C THR A 244 25.05 10.87 0.71
N THR A 245 24.91 10.32 1.93
CA THR A 245 23.64 9.82 2.49
C THR A 245 22.52 10.84 2.30
N GLN A 246 22.78 12.12 2.64
CA GLN A 246 21.79 13.19 2.48
C GLN A 246 21.31 13.39 1.03
N LYS A 247 22.20 13.27 0.04
CA LYS A 247 21.83 13.41 -1.38
C LYS A 247 21.03 12.20 -1.85
N ALA A 248 21.43 11.00 -1.44
CA ALA A 248 20.72 9.76 -1.77
C ALA A 248 19.31 9.76 -1.18
N ASP A 249 19.15 10.10 0.10
CA ASP A 249 17.85 10.15 0.78
C ASP A 249 16.93 11.21 0.20
N ARG A 250 17.45 12.43 -0.02
CA ARG A 250 16.65 13.51 -0.64
C ARG A 250 16.17 13.14 -2.04
N PHE A 251 17.06 12.56 -2.85
CA PHE A 251 16.69 12.12 -4.19
C PHE A 251 15.60 11.04 -4.12
N PHE A 252 15.85 9.99 -3.33
CA PHE A 252 14.93 8.86 -3.26
C PHE A 252 13.59 9.24 -2.66
N GLY A 253 13.57 10.04 -1.61
CA GLY A 253 12.36 10.59 -1.02
C GLY A 253 11.58 11.47 -2.00
N GLY A 254 12.26 12.37 -2.71
CA GLY A 254 11.66 13.21 -3.73
C GLY A 254 11.05 12.41 -4.89
N VAL A 255 11.78 11.40 -5.37
CA VAL A 255 11.27 10.48 -6.41
C VAL A 255 10.04 9.72 -5.92
N LEU A 256 10.08 9.18 -4.71
CA LEU A 256 8.97 8.43 -4.15
C LEU A 256 7.69 9.27 -4.07
N VAL A 257 7.81 10.52 -3.60
CA VAL A 257 6.67 11.43 -3.51
C VAL A 257 6.17 11.84 -4.90
N PHE A 258 7.06 12.31 -5.77
CA PHE A 258 6.69 12.79 -7.10
C PHE A 258 6.15 11.65 -7.98
N ALA A 259 6.88 10.55 -8.09
CA ALA A 259 6.46 9.38 -8.87
C ALA A 259 5.20 8.75 -8.27
N GLY A 260 5.12 8.68 -6.94
CA GLY A 260 3.94 8.18 -6.23
C GLY A 260 2.69 9.00 -6.52
N LEU A 261 2.77 10.33 -6.40
CA LEU A 261 1.64 11.22 -6.66
C LEU A 261 1.24 11.22 -8.15
N VAL A 262 2.20 11.60 -9.00
CA VAL A 262 1.93 11.79 -10.44
C VAL A 262 1.64 10.44 -11.12
N GLY A 263 2.40 9.39 -10.79
CA GLY A 263 2.19 8.05 -11.32
C GLY A 263 0.83 7.48 -10.93
N THR A 264 0.42 7.59 -9.66
CA THR A 264 -0.89 7.10 -9.21
C THR A 264 -2.04 7.81 -9.93
N LEU A 265 -1.98 9.14 -10.09
CA LEU A 265 -3.00 9.91 -10.80
C LEU A 265 -3.06 9.53 -12.28
N ILE A 266 -1.93 9.62 -12.98
CA ILE A 266 -1.87 9.29 -14.41
C ILE A 266 -2.30 7.84 -14.64
N GLY A 267 -1.78 6.89 -13.85
CA GLY A 267 -2.11 5.49 -13.96
C GLY A 267 -3.58 5.19 -13.75
N GLY A 268 -4.20 5.79 -12.74
CA GLY A 268 -5.62 5.62 -12.45
C GLY A 268 -6.52 6.12 -13.58
N PHE A 269 -6.29 7.34 -14.06
CA PHE A 269 -7.12 7.92 -15.13
C PHE A 269 -6.87 7.25 -16.49
N THR A 270 -5.63 6.93 -16.84
CA THR A 270 -5.31 6.23 -18.09
C THR A 270 -5.84 4.79 -18.09
N ALA A 271 -5.77 4.07 -16.95
CA ALA A 271 -6.36 2.75 -16.83
C ALA A 271 -7.89 2.79 -17.01
N THR A 272 -8.56 3.81 -16.46
CA THR A 272 -10.00 4.02 -16.70
C THR A 272 -10.28 4.27 -18.19
N ALA A 273 -9.48 5.09 -18.86
CA ALA A 273 -9.63 5.34 -20.29
C ALA A 273 -9.41 4.06 -21.12
N TRP A 274 -8.47 3.23 -20.71
CA TRP A 274 -8.24 1.92 -21.33
C TRP A 274 -9.40 0.95 -21.09
N GLN A 275 -9.93 0.91 -19.86
CA GLN A 275 -11.07 0.06 -19.51
C GLN A 275 -12.35 0.41 -20.29
N ARG A 276 -12.50 1.67 -20.73
CA ARG A 276 -13.59 2.07 -21.65
C ARG A 276 -13.49 1.42 -23.02
N ARG A 277 -12.28 1.10 -23.48
CA ARG A 277 -12.02 0.51 -24.79
C ARG A 277 -11.99 -1.01 -24.77
N THR A 278 -11.61 -1.62 -23.65
CA THR A 278 -11.51 -3.07 -23.49
C THR A 278 -11.70 -3.47 -22.03
N LYS A 279 -12.45 -4.55 -21.80
CA LYS A 279 -12.67 -5.10 -20.45
C LYS A 279 -11.37 -5.58 -19.75
N ALA A 280 -10.26 -5.68 -20.48
CA ALA A 280 -8.93 -5.99 -19.94
C ALA A 280 -8.11 -4.75 -19.57
N GLY A 281 -8.65 -3.53 -19.70
CA GLY A 281 -7.91 -2.27 -19.58
C GLY A 281 -7.11 -2.13 -18.27
N TYR A 282 -7.69 -2.48 -17.13
CA TYR A 282 -6.97 -2.46 -15.86
C TYR A 282 -5.82 -3.47 -15.84
N ALA A 283 -6.05 -4.72 -16.26
CA ALA A 283 -4.99 -5.73 -16.29
C ALA A 283 -3.88 -5.38 -17.30
N LEU A 284 -4.22 -4.78 -18.45
CA LEU A 284 -3.26 -4.25 -19.42
C LEU A 284 -2.43 -3.12 -18.81
N MET A 285 -3.03 -2.20 -18.05
CA MET A 285 -2.27 -1.17 -17.35
C MET A 285 -1.26 -1.78 -16.38
N LEU A 286 -1.66 -2.79 -15.59
CA LEU A 286 -0.77 -3.46 -14.64
C LEU A 286 0.43 -4.10 -15.36
N CYS A 287 0.19 -4.90 -16.39
CA CYS A 287 1.27 -5.59 -17.08
C CYS A 287 2.18 -4.62 -17.86
N CYS A 288 1.62 -3.64 -18.59
CA CYS A 288 2.41 -2.70 -19.36
C CYS A 288 3.28 -1.81 -18.48
N SER A 289 2.73 -1.30 -17.38
CA SER A 289 3.49 -0.43 -16.46
C SER A 289 4.69 -1.16 -15.87
N VAL A 290 4.51 -2.39 -15.39
CA VAL A 290 5.58 -3.13 -14.72
C VAL A 290 6.58 -3.72 -15.71
N LEU A 291 6.12 -4.28 -16.84
CA LEU A 291 7.03 -4.77 -17.88
C LEU A 291 7.85 -3.64 -18.52
N SER A 292 7.29 -2.44 -18.65
CA SER A 292 8.05 -1.27 -19.10
C SER A 292 9.04 -0.78 -18.03
N ALA A 293 8.70 -0.84 -16.75
CA ALA A 293 9.58 -0.41 -15.66
C ALA A 293 10.82 -1.29 -15.50
N ALA A 294 10.69 -2.61 -15.73
CA ALA A 294 11.76 -3.57 -15.50
C ALA A 294 13.06 -3.27 -16.29
N PRO A 295 13.05 -2.97 -17.61
CA PRO A 295 14.28 -2.64 -18.34
C PRO A 295 14.92 -1.32 -17.87
N PHE A 296 14.14 -0.30 -17.49
CA PHE A 296 14.68 0.93 -16.94
C PHE A 296 15.37 0.70 -15.58
N ALA A 297 14.78 -0.10 -14.71
CA ALA A 297 15.39 -0.51 -13.46
C ALA A 297 16.68 -1.33 -13.71
N LEU A 298 16.66 -2.27 -14.65
CA LEU A 298 17.84 -3.07 -15.03
C LEU A 298 18.98 -2.20 -15.49
N VAL A 299 18.75 -1.29 -16.45
CA VAL A 299 19.79 -0.39 -16.99
C VAL A 299 20.27 0.57 -15.90
N SER A 300 19.37 1.05 -15.02
CA SER A 300 19.75 1.87 -13.88
C SER A 300 20.78 1.19 -12.98
N PHE A 301 20.62 -0.11 -12.69
CA PHE A 301 21.55 -0.86 -11.86
C PHE A 301 22.85 -1.24 -12.58
N LEU A 302 22.85 -1.34 -13.91
CA LEU A 302 24.04 -1.69 -14.69
C LEU A 302 24.92 -0.49 -15.02
N THR A 303 24.35 0.71 -15.12
CA THR A 303 25.13 1.91 -15.49
C THR A 303 26.07 2.37 -14.37
N ASN A 304 27.22 2.91 -14.77
CA ASN A 304 28.16 3.57 -13.84
C ASN A 304 27.90 5.08 -13.72
N ASN A 305 27.08 5.66 -14.59
CA ASN A 305 26.74 7.07 -14.53
C ASN A 305 25.64 7.30 -13.48
N ALA A 306 25.97 8.00 -12.40
CA ALA A 306 25.03 8.26 -11.30
C ALA A 306 23.79 9.02 -11.75
N ALA A 307 23.92 10.07 -12.56
CA ALA A 307 22.81 10.87 -13.03
C ALA A 307 21.86 10.06 -13.92
N LEU A 308 22.40 9.24 -14.82
CA LEU A 308 21.61 8.34 -15.66
C LEU A 308 20.91 7.28 -14.81
N SER A 309 21.59 6.66 -13.85
CA SER A 309 21.02 5.70 -12.92
C SER A 309 19.84 6.31 -12.14
N MET A 310 20.01 7.51 -11.59
CA MET A 310 18.97 8.24 -10.87
C MET A 310 17.75 8.51 -11.77
N GLY A 311 17.96 9.03 -12.98
CA GLY A 311 16.88 9.33 -13.92
C GLY A 311 16.10 8.09 -14.34
N LEU A 312 16.80 7.00 -14.67
CA LEU A 312 16.18 5.72 -15.07
C LEU A 312 15.40 5.08 -13.91
N LEU A 313 15.95 5.11 -12.67
CA LEU A 313 15.24 4.57 -11.51
C LEU A 313 14.00 5.42 -11.16
N ALA A 314 14.12 6.74 -11.23
CA ALA A 314 12.97 7.64 -11.03
C ALA A 314 11.85 7.36 -12.03
N PHE A 315 12.21 7.14 -13.30
CA PHE A 315 11.23 6.79 -14.33
C PHE A 315 10.64 5.38 -14.14
N ALA A 316 11.46 4.40 -13.74
CA ALA A 316 10.97 3.06 -13.41
C ALA A 316 9.98 3.11 -12.24
N MET A 317 10.27 3.88 -11.19
CA MET A 317 9.36 4.07 -10.06
C MET A 317 8.06 4.77 -10.48
N PHE A 318 8.14 5.79 -11.33
CA PHE A 318 6.95 6.43 -11.88
C PHE A 318 6.06 5.41 -12.61
N LEU A 319 6.65 4.55 -13.46
CA LEU A 319 5.92 3.50 -14.17
C LEU A 319 5.28 2.49 -13.19
N LEU A 320 5.98 2.10 -12.13
CA LEU A 320 5.41 1.20 -11.10
C LEU A 320 4.18 1.81 -10.42
N PHE A 321 4.21 3.09 -10.07
CA PHE A 321 3.08 3.75 -9.41
C PHE A 321 1.84 3.90 -10.30
N LEU A 322 1.94 3.74 -11.63
CA LEU A 322 0.77 3.68 -12.53
C LEU A 322 -0.20 2.55 -12.16
N SER A 323 0.29 1.50 -11.50
CA SER A 323 -0.51 0.32 -11.12
C SER A 323 -1.33 0.50 -9.84
N THR A 324 -1.09 1.54 -9.03
CA THR A 324 -1.62 1.67 -7.66
C THR A 324 -3.16 1.66 -7.58
N GLY A 325 -3.84 2.48 -8.36
CA GLY A 325 -5.31 2.52 -8.42
C GLY A 325 -5.90 1.25 -9.09
N PRO A 326 -5.44 0.93 -10.31
CA PRO A 326 -5.97 -0.20 -11.08
C PRO A 326 -5.89 -1.55 -10.38
N VAL A 327 -4.81 -1.86 -9.64
CA VAL A 327 -4.68 -3.16 -8.94
C VAL A 327 -5.76 -3.32 -7.87
N ASN A 328 -6.01 -2.29 -7.08
CA ASN A 328 -7.02 -2.32 -6.04
C ASN A 328 -8.44 -2.39 -6.62
N THR A 329 -8.69 -1.67 -7.71
CA THR A 329 -9.96 -1.77 -8.44
C THR A 329 -10.20 -3.19 -8.93
N LEU A 330 -9.19 -3.78 -9.54
CA LEU A 330 -9.30 -5.13 -10.13
C LEU A 330 -9.51 -6.21 -9.04
N ILE A 331 -8.91 -6.06 -7.85
CA ILE A 331 -9.19 -6.94 -6.70
C ILE A 331 -10.69 -6.93 -6.37
N LEU A 332 -11.31 -5.76 -6.28
CA LEU A 332 -12.73 -5.60 -5.94
C LEU A 332 -13.66 -6.07 -7.05
N GLU A 333 -13.22 -6.02 -8.32
CA GLU A 333 -14.01 -6.46 -9.48
C GLU A 333 -13.89 -7.95 -9.79
N THR A 334 -12.81 -8.60 -9.33
CA THR A 334 -12.56 -10.03 -9.57
C THR A 334 -13.37 -10.94 -8.63
N VAL A 335 -13.98 -10.38 -7.58
CA VAL A 335 -14.68 -11.13 -6.55
C VAL A 335 -16.15 -10.69 -6.40
N PRO A 336 -17.04 -11.57 -5.90
CA PRO A 336 -18.40 -11.19 -5.55
C PRO A 336 -18.45 -10.06 -4.52
N VAL A 337 -19.51 -9.25 -4.58
CA VAL A 337 -19.69 -8.06 -3.73
C VAL A 337 -19.59 -8.38 -2.23
N ASN A 338 -20.14 -9.51 -1.79
CA ASN A 338 -20.11 -9.94 -0.40
C ASN A 338 -18.76 -10.47 0.09
N LEU A 339 -17.73 -10.52 -0.76
CA LEU A 339 -16.36 -10.93 -0.43
C LEU A 339 -15.32 -9.83 -0.66
N ARG A 340 -15.73 -8.63 -1.02
CA ARG A 340 -14.81 -7.53 -1.38
C ARG A 340 -13.84 -7.17 -0.25
N THR A 341 -14.36 -7.05 0.98
CA THR A 341 -13.54 -6.69 2.12
C THR A 341 -12.58 -7.83 2.48
N SER A 342 -13.06 -9.07 2.46
CA SER A 342 -12.20 -10.26 2.64
C SER A 342 -11.12 -10.38 1.57
N ALA A 343 -11.44 -10.06 0.31
CA ALA A 343 -10.46 -10.09 -0.78
C ALA A 343 -9.38 -9.01 -0.62
N MET A 344 -9.76 -7.79 -0.23
CA MET A 344 -8.79 -6.73 0.09
C MET A 344 -7.90 -7.13 1.26
N ALA A 345 -8.48 -7.66 2.34
CA ALA A 345 -7.74 -8.12 3.51
C ALA A 345 -6.75 -9.24 3.18
N LEU A 346 -7.20 -10.23 2.40
CA LEU A 346 -6.33 -11.32 1.96
C LEU A 346 -5.22 -10.81 1.04
N SER A 347 -5.51 -9.84 0.17
CA SER A 347 -4.47 -9.22 -0.65
C SER A 347 -3.40 -8.53 0.20
N ILE A 348 -3.80 -7.74 1.20
CA ILE A 348 -2.90 -7.07 2.14
C ILE A 348 -2.04 -8.09 2.90
N PHE A 349 -2.65 -9.16 3.40
CA PHE A 349 -1.94 -10.25 4.06
C PHE A 349 -0.88 -10.87 3.15
N MET A 350 -1.25 -11.22 1.91
CA MET A 350 -0.37 -11.88 0.96
C MET A 350 0.81 -10.99 0.51
N ILE A 351 0.55 -9.72 0.19
CA ILE A 351 1.60 -8.81 -0.30
C ILE A 351 2.62 -8.47 0.80
N HIS A 352 2.20 -8.39 2.05
CA HIS A 352 3.13 -8.15 3.15
C HIS A 352 3.84 -9.43 3.56
N LEU A 353 3.13 -10.55 3.73
CA LEU A 353 3.74 -11.80 4.16
C LEU A 353 4.72 -12.37 3.13
N PHE A 354 4.41 -12.32 1.84
CA PHE A 354 5.23 -12.92 0.78
C PHE A 354 5.94 -11.89 -0.11
N GLY A 355 5.62 -10.62 0.01
CA GLY A 355 6.19 -9.53 -0.78
C GLY A 355 7.24 -8.74 0.00
N ASP A 356 6.87 -7.57 0.48
CA ASP A 356 7.78 -6.56 0.99
C ASP A 356 8.44 -6.89 2.33
N MET A 357 7.87 -7.76 3.16
CA MET A 357 8.43 -8.14 4.47
C MET A 357 9.80 -8.80 4.34
N TRP A 358 9.96 -9.69 3.38
CA TRP A 358 11.20 -10.46 3.19
C TRP A 358 12.13 -9.89 2.14
N SER A 359 11.64 -9.00 1.27
CA SER A 359 12.41 -8.51 0.13
C SER A 359 13.72 -7.81 0.54
N PRO A 360 13.80 -6.98 1.61
CA PRO A 360 15.05 -6.39 2.04
C PRO A 360 16.07 -7.44 2.51
N GLU A 361 15.62 -8.44 3.27
CA GLU A 361 16.48 -9.50 3.79
C GLU A 361 17.00 -10.41 2.67
N ILE A 362 16.13 -10.79 1.72
CA ILE A 362 16.53 -11.64 0.59
C ILE A 362 17.60 -10.95 -0.24
N VAL A 363 17.43 -9.66 -0.57
CA VAL A 363 18.43 -8.89 -1.31
C VAL A 363 19.73 -8.76 -0.51
N GLY A 364 19.65 -8.52 0.81
CA GLY A 364 20.82 -8.46 1.69
C GLY A 364 21.60 -9.77 1.72
N ARG A 365 20.93 -10.90 1.97
CA ARG A 365 21.56 -12.23 1.95
C ARG A 365 22.16 -12.58 0.59
N LEU A 366 21.51 -12.15 -0.49
CA LEU A 366 22.04 -12.33 -1.85
C LEU A 366 23.32 -11.52 -2.05
N ALA A 367 23.38 -10.28 -1.53
CA ALA A 367 24.58 -9.46 -1.57
C ALA A 367 25.72 -10.12 -0.79
N ASP A 368 25.45 -10.62 0.40
CA ASP A 368 26.46 -11.33 1.24
C ASP A 368 26.97 -12.58 0.54
N ALA A 369 26.09 -13.40 -0.04
CA ALA A 369 26.46 -14.59 -0.81
C ALA A 369 27.30 -14.27 -2.07
N MET A 370 27.18 -13.04 -2.59
CA MET A 370 27.94 -12.53 -3.73
C MET A 370 29.18 -11.71 -3.30
N GLY A 371 29.72 -11.93 -2.09
CA GLY A 371 30.90 -11.25 -1.58
C GLY A 371 30.68 -9.76 -1.27
N GLY A 372 29.48 -9.37 -0.83
CA GLY A 372 29.12 -7.99 -0.52
C GLY A 372 28.70 -7.17 -1.74
N ASN A 373 28.49 -7.80 -2.89
CA ASN A 373 28.18 -7.10 -4.14
C ASN A 373 26.69 -6.74 -4.24
N LEU A 374 26.32 -5.59 -3.67
CA LEU A 374 24.93 -5.08 -3.70
C LEU A 374 24.43 -4.84 -5.14
N ARG A 375 25.32 -4.41 -6.08
CA ARG A 375 24.93 -4.18 -7.48
C ARG A 375 24.39 -5.46 -8.14
N LYS A 376 25.03 -6.59 -7.89
CA LYS A 376 24.56 -7.89 -8.42
C LYS A 376 23.29 -8.35 -7.73
N ALA A 377 23.19 -8.16 -6.41
CA ALA A 377 22.03 -8.59 -5.64
C ALA A 377 20.74 -7.89 -6.05
N VAL A 378 20.77 -6.58 -6.31
CA VAL A 378 19.58 -5.83 -6.72
C VAL A 378 19.07 -6.21 -8.11
N LEU A 379 19.83 -6.93 -8.93
CA LEU A 379 19.39 -7.41 -10.25
C LEU A 379 18.24 -8.43 -10.16
N ILE A 380 18.00 -9.02 -9.00
CA ILE A 380 16.82 -9.84 -8.78
C ILE A 380 15.52 -9.03 -8.95
N LEU A 381 15.55 -7.72 -8.66
CA LEU A 381 14.34 -6.87 -8.65
C LEU A 381 13.72 -6.72 -10.04
N PRO A 382 14.45 -6.38 -11.12
CA PRO A 382 13.90 -6.39 -12.47
C PRO A 382 13.37 -7.77 -12.91
N CYS A 383 13.96 -8.87 -12.43
CA CYS A 383 13.46 -10.22 -12.71
C CYS A 383 12.11 -10.47 -12.03
N VAL A 384 11.98 -10.10 -10.76
CA VAL A 384 10.72 -10.24 -10.00
C VAL A 384 9.64 -9.29 -10.56
N MET A 385 10.00 -8.08 -10.99
CA MET A 385 9.10 -7.17 -11.71
C MET A 385 8.59 -7.83 -13.01
N SER A 386 9.48 -8.45 -13.78
CA SER A 386 9.10 -9.15 -15.01
C SER A 386 8.13 -10.30 -14.72
N LEU A 387 8.35 -11.05 -13.64
CA LEU A 387 7.42 -12.08 -13.18
C LEU A 387 6.02 -11.50 -12.86
N ALA A 388 5.96 -10.39 -12.12
CA ALA A 388 4.70 -9.69 -11.84
C ALA A 388 3.99 -9.29 -13.14
N GLY A 389 4.73 -8.70 -14.07
CA GLY A 389 4.22 -8.27 -15.36
C GLY A 389 3.68 -9.43 -16.20
N PHE A 390 4.36 -10.58 -16.24
CA PHE A 390 3.89 -11.78 -16.96
C PHE A 390 2.65 -12.40 -16.33
N LEU A 391 2.54 -12.44 -15.00
CA LEU A 391 1.33 -12.91 -14.33
C LEU A 391 0.13 -12.01 -14.68
N TRP A 392 0.32 -10.69 -14.70
CA TRP A 392 -0.72 -9.73 -15.07
C TRP A 392 -1.01 -9.71 -16.57
N LEU A 393 -0.02 -10.00 -17.42
CA LEU A 393 -0.24 -10.21 -18.85
C LEU A 393 -1.13 -11.43 -19.08
N TRP A 394 -0.86 -12.54 -18.37
CA TRP A 394 -1.71 -13.73 -18.46
C TRP A 394 -3.15 -13.42 -18.03
N LEU A 395 -3.32 -12.64 -16.94
CA LEU A 395 -4.65 -12.19 -16.51
C LEU A 395 -5.34 -11.35 -17.61
N ALA A 396 -4.62 -10.42 -18.24
CA ALA A 396 -5.15 -9.60 -19.33
C ALA A 396 -5.58 -10.44 -20.54
N LEU A 397 -4.75 -11.40 -20.95
CA LEU A 397 -5.06 -12.30 -22.06
C LEU A 397 -6.30 -13.16 -21.78
N ARG A 398 -6.49 -13.63 -20.55
CA ARG A 398 -7.73 -14.35 -20.14
C ARG A 398 -8.95 -13.44 -20.27
N ALA A 399 -8.86 -12.19 -19.82
CA ALA A 399 -9.96 -11.22 -19.92
C ALA A 399 -10.32 -10.92 -21.39
N LEU A 400 -9.33 -10.76 -22.27
CA LEU A 400 -9.53 -10.55 -23.70
C LEU A 400 -10.18 -11.75 -24.39
N LYS A 401 -9.79 -12.99 -24.03
CA LYS A 401 -10.37 -14.21 -24.59
C LYS A 401 -11.85 -14.34 -24.22
N LEU A 402 -12.21 -14.07 -23.00
CA LEU A 402 -13.61 -14.10 -22.53
C LEU A 402 -14.47 -13.08 -23.26
N ASN A 403 -13.96 -11.87 -23.54
CA ASN A 403 -14.67 -10.86 -24.31
C ASN A 403 -15.00 -11.32 -25.74
N ARG A 404 -14.00 -11.91 -26.45
CA ARG A 404 -14.20 -12.41 -27.81
C ARG A 404 -15.25 -13.50 -27.90
N ILE A 405 -15.40 -14.32 -26.86
CA ILE A 405 -16.44 -15.36 -26.79
C ILE A 405 -17.81 -14.71 -26.61
N GLN A 406 -17.95 -13.71 -25.71
CA GLN A 406 -19.21 -13.01 -25.48
C GLN A 406 -19.70 -12.14 -26.65
N GLU A 407 -18.79 -11.66 -27.51
CA GLU A 407 -19.13 -10.89 -28.72
C GLU A 407 -19.58 -11.82 -29.89
N ARG A 408 -19.34 -13.14 -29.79
CA ARG A 408 -19.70 -14.14 -30.81
C ARG A 408 -20.97 -14.91 -30.46
N THR A 409 -21.46 -14.80 -29.23
CA THR A 409 -22.74 -15.34 -28.75
C THR A 409 -23.79 -14.26 -28.66
#